data_30294653f76a31238ae0e39abcff6352
#
_entry.id   30294653f76a31238ae0e39abcff6352
#
_cell.length_a   1.000
_cell.length_b   1.000
_cell.length_c   1.000
_cell.angle_alpha   90.00
_cell.angle_beta   90.00
_cell.angle_gamma   90.00
#
_symmetry.space_group_name_H-M   'P 1'
#
loop_
_entity.id
_entity.type
_entity.pdbx_description
1 polymer ?
#
loop_
_entity_poly.entity_id
_entity_poly.type
_entity_poly.pdbx_seq_one_letter_code
_entity_poly.pdbx_strand_id
1 'polypeptide(L)'
;RRDVQGNLELVEEDKEIEEEKRRARQFVDKHGLAVKRVCLRVENCKEAFEVSTKNGAVAIHEPRTLKNRKDGREETVAEVALYGDVELRFVEDTTTHLDADETYRYLDYDAVEQNENSEKRNYGLKRLDHCVGNVCDLIETVEYIEKMLGFHEFAEFVAADVGTVDSGLNSMVLANNDEFVLLPINEPTFGTRRKSQIQTYLEANNGPGVQHLALKTDDIIRTVTEMKKYSGMFGGFDFQPPASEKYYQNLKEKIGDALTDETLKECERLGLLVDKDDQGVL
;
A
#
# COMPACT_ATOMS: atom_id res chain seq x y z
N ARG A 1 27.35 -24.75 10.27
CA ARG A 1 28.20 -25.81 10.92
C ARG A 1 28.53 -26.84 9.84
N ARG A 2 29.62 -27.60 9.97
CA ARG A 2 29.89 -28.72 9.07
C ARG A 2 29.38 -30.00 9.74
N ASP A 3 28.73 -30.85 8.95
CA ASP A 3 28.32 -32.17 9.39
C ASP A 3 29.53 -33.10 9.60
N VAL A 4 29.29 -34.30 10.10
CA VAL A 4 30.32 -35.34 10.35
C VAL A 4 31.05 -35.78 9.07
N GLN A 5 30.52 -35.45 7.89
CA GLN A 5 31.07 -35.76 6.56
C GLN A 5 31.73 -34.52 5.92
N GLY A 6 31.77 -33.37 6.62
CA GLY A 6 32.39 -32.13 6.13
C GLY A 6 31.54 -31.26 5.22
N ASN A 7 30.26 -31.59 5.03
CA ASN A 7 29.30 -30.76 4.29
C ASN A 7 28.85 -29.59 5.14
N LEU A 8 28.60 -28.44 4.49
CA LEU A 8 27.99 -27.28 5.15
C LEU A 8 26.53 -27.57 5.50
N GLU A 9 26.26 -27.86 6.76
CA GLU A 9 24.91 -27.92 7.28
C GLU A 9 24.44 -26.48 7.58
N LEU A 10 23.46 -26.01 6.82
CA LEU A 10 22.82 -24.73 7.11
C LEU A 10 22.18 -24.79 8.49
N VAL A 11 22.41 -23.78 9.32
CA VAL A 11 21.69 -23.59 10.57
C VAL A 11 20.22 -23.35 10.23
N GLU A 12 19.30 -23.67 11.12
CA GLU A 12 17.85 -23.53 10.88
C GLU A 12 17.49 -22.10 10.39
N GLU A 13 18.08 -21.10 11.01
CA GLU A 13 17.95 -19.68 10.64
C GLU A 13 18.43 -19.38 9.20
N ASP A 14 19.51 -20.02 8.75
CA ASP A 14 20.01 -19.87 7.37
C ASP A 14 19.05 -20.51 6.36
N LYS A 15 18.38 -21.59 6.75
CA LYS A 15 17.37 -22.25 5.91
C LYS A 15 16.11 -21.37 5.75
N GLU A 16 15.64 -20.73 6.82
CA GLU A 16 14.53 -19.80 6.78
C GLU A 16 14.81 -18.61 5.88
N ILE A 17 16.01 -18.04 5.97
CA ILE A 17 16.46 -16.95 5.09
C ILE A 17 16.48 -17.38 3.63
N GLU A 18 17.03 -18.55 3.31
CA GLU A 18 17.07 -19.05 1.94
C GLU A 18 15.67 -19.36 1.38
N GLU A 19 14.77 -19.85 2.23
CA GLU A 19 13.38 -20.08 1.86
C GLU A 19 12.65 -18.77 1.58
N GLU A 20 12.83 -17.72 2.42
CA GLU A 20 12.23 -16.41 2.18
C GLU A 20 12.78 -15.76 0.90
N LYS A 21 14.08 -15.88 0.63
CA LYS A 21 14.68 -15.45 -0.64
C LYS A 21 14.08 -16.19 -1.83
N ARG A 22 13.87 -17.51 -1.71
CA ARG A 22 13.24 -18.31 -2.75
C ARG A 22 11.82 -17.83 -3.04
N ARG A 23 11.01 -17.62 -1.98
CA ARG A 23 9.64 -17.11 -2.09
C ARG A 23 9.61 -15.70 -2.72
N ALA A 24 10.53 -14.83 -2.32
CA ALA A 24 10.64 -13.49 -2.91
C ALA A 24 10.96 -13.54 -4.41
N ARG A 25 11.90 -14.42 -4.83
CA ARG A 25 12.20 -14.62 -6.26
C ARG A 25 10.99 -15.15 -7.03
N GLN A 26 10.30 -16.16 -6.52
CA GLN A 26 9.10 -16.69 -7.15
C GLN A 26 8.00 -15.64 -7.31
N PHE A 27 7.83 -14.79 -6.30
CA PHE A 27 6.88 -13.68 -6.38
C PHE A 27 7.26 -12.69 -7.48
N VAL A 28 8.52 -12.27 -7.55
CA VAL A 28 9.02 -11.35 -8.58
C VAL A 28 8.95 -11.98 -9.97
N ASP A 29 9.28 -13.26 -10.11
CA ASP A 29 9.18 -13.99 -11.39
C ASP A 29 7.74 -14.06 -11.91
N LYS A 30 6.75 -14.13 -11.00
CA LYS A 30 5.33 -14.19 -11.34
C LYS A 30 4.71 -12.82 -11.60
N HIS A 31 4.98 -11.85 -10.73
CA HIS A 31 4.29 -10.57 -10.68
C HIS A 31 5.13 -9.37 -11.15
N GLY A 32 6.45 -9.55 -11.33
CA GLY A 32 7.36 -8.43 -11.55
C GLY A 32 7.57 -7.59 -10.28
N LEU A 33 7.76 -6.28 -10.45
CA LEU A 33 7.85 -5.34 -9.33
C LEU A 33 6.46 -5.08 -8.77
N ALA A 34 6.14 -5.69 -7.64
CA ALA A 34 4.84 -5.59 -6.99
C ALA A 34 4.98 -5.63 -5.46
N VAL A 35 3.91 -5.26 -4.76
CA VAL A 35 3.85 -5.33 -3.29
C VAL A 35 3.52 -6.76 -2.88
N LYS A 36 4.47 -7.42 -2.23
CA LYS A 36 4.27 -8.79 -1.70
C LYS A 36 3.57 -8.78 -0.35
N ARG A 37 3.78 -7.74 0.46
CA ARG A 37 3.34 -7.75 1.86
C ARG A 37 2.87 -6.37 2.30
N VAL A 38 1.70 -6.32 2.92
CA VAL A 38 1.17 -5.16 3.62
C VAL A 38 1.37 -5.39 5.12
N CYS A 39 1.91 -4.40 5.84
CA CYS A 39 2.18 -4.54 7.26
C CYS A 39 1.21 -3.68 8.08
N LEU A 40 0.60 -4.27 9.10
CA LEU A 40 -0.18 -3.59 10.11
C LEU A 40 0.55 -3.65 11.45
N ARG A 41 0.75 -2.49 12.05
CA ARG A 41 1.27 -2.41 13.41
C ARG A 41 0.15 -2.75 14.40
N VAL A 42 0.45 -3.65 15.33
CA VAL A 42 -0.50 -4.16 16.33
C VAL A 42 0.13 -4.09 17.73
N GLU A 43 -0.71 -4.01 18.74
CA GLU A 43 -0.25 -4.02 20.15
C GLU A 43 0.27 -5.39 20.58
N ASN A 44 -0.35 -6.47 20.07
CA ASN A 44 0.02 -7.86 20.39
C ASN A 44 -0.08 -8.71 19.11
N CYS A 45 1.06 -9.08 18.58
CA CYS A 45 1.15 -9.85 17.33
C CYS A 45 0.57 -11.25 17.45
N LYS A 46 0.81 -11.91 18.59
CA LYS A 46 0.30 -13.27 18.84
C LYS A 46 -1.22 -13.27 18.93
N GLU A 47 -1.79 -12.34 19.67
CA GLU A 47 -3.24 -12.21 19.80
C GLU A 47 -3.90 -11.87 18.46
N ALA A 48 -3.35 -10.91 17.70
CA ALA A 48 -3.84 -10.55 16.37
C ALA A 48 -3.86 -11.76 15.43
N PHE A 49 -2.79 -12.56 15.42
CA PHE A 49 -2.69 -13.77 14.62
C PHE A 49 -3.70 -14.84 15.06
N GLU A 50 -3.80 -15.13 16.37
CA GLU A 50 -4.72 -16.11 16.92
C GLU A 50 -6.19 -15.75 16.63
N VAL A 51 -6.56 -14.47 16.80
CA VAL A 51 -7.91 -13.98 16.52
C VAL A 51 -8.20 -14.08 15.02
N SER A 52 -7.31 -13.62 14.17
CA SER A 52 -7.48 -13.66 12.71
C SER A 52 -7.61 -15.10 12.20
N THR A 53 -6.75 -16.01 12.63
CA THR A 53 -6.78 -17.41 12.19
C THR A 53 -8.01 -18.16 12.73
N LYS A 54 -8.43 -17.88 13.96
CA LYS A 54 -9.69 -18.39 14.51
C LYS A 54 -10.90 -17.93 13.69
N ASN A 55 -10.82 -16.74 13.14
CA ASN A 55 -11.85 -16.14 12.27
C ASN A 55 -11.71 -16.52 10.79
N GLY A 56 -10.80 -17.43 10.46
CA GLY A 56 -10.68 -18.03 9.13
C GLY A 56 -9.55 -17.49 8.28
N ALA A 57 -8.66 -16.65 8.81
CA ALA A 57 -7.47 -16.25 8.08
C ALA A 57 -6.58 -17.47 7.80
N VAL A 58 -6.04 -17.53 6.58
CA VAL A 58 -5.10 -18.56 6.17
C VAL A 58 -3.71 -18.19 6.68
N ALA A 59 -3.19 -18.97 7.64
CA ALA A 59 -1.87 -18.78 8.23
C ALA A 59 -0.76 -19.00 7.18
N ILE A 60 0.22 -18.10 7.15
CA ILE A 60 1.45 -18.23 6.33
C ILE A 60 2.64 -18.48 7.23
N HIS A 61 2.84 -17.64 8.24
CA HIS A 61 3.84 -17.86 9.28
C HIS A 61 3.27 -17.52 10.66
N GLU A 62 3.49 -18.43 11.58
CA GLU A 62 3.16 -18.23 12.99
C GLU A 62 3.98 -17.10 13.62
N PRO A 63 3.53 -16.56 14.77
CA PRO A 63 4.26 -15.51 15.47
C PRO A 63 5.71 -15.91 15.78
N ARG A 64 6.65 -15.08 15.36
CA ARG A 64 8.09 -15.24 15.61
C ARG A 64 8.77 -13.90 15.84
N THR A 65 9.84 -13.91 16.61
CA THR A 65 10.65 -12.72 16.85
C THR A 65 11.80 -12.67 15.87
N LEU A 66 11.86 -11.61 15.09
CA LEU A 66 12.99 -11.26 14.23
C LEU A 66 13.94 -10.35 14.99
N LYS A 67 15.25 -10.51 14.76
CA LYS A 67 16.30 -9.73 15.43
C LYS A 67 17.28 -9.14 14.43
N ASN A 68 17.47 -7.84 14.48
CA ASN A 68 18.55 -7.19 13.76
C ASN A 68 19.90 -7.54 14.38
N ARG A 69 20.79 -8.14 13.59
CA ARG A 69 22.08 -8.64 14.06
C ARG A 69 23.10 -7.53 14.40
N LYS A 70 22.88 -6.31 13.90
CA LYS A 70 23.82 -5.19 14.09
C LYS A 70 23.54 -4.41 15.36
N ASP A 71 22.28 -4.09 15.61
CA ASP A 71 21.89 -3.21 16.72
C ASP A 71 21.01 -3.92 17.77
N GLY A 72 20.63 -5.17 17.52
CA GLY A 72 19.89 -6.00 18.47
C GLY A 72 18.41 -5.65 18.61
N ARG A 73 17.87 -4.78 17.76
CA ARG A 73 16.42 -4.52 17.70
C ARG A 73 15.65 -5.80 17.42
N GLU A 74 14.47 -5.91 17.99
CA GLU A 74 13.61 -7.08 17.85
C GLU A 74 12.20 -6.63 17.46
N GLU A 75 11.58 -7.38 16.56
CA GLU A 75 10.17 -7.24 16.20
C GLU A 75 9.50 -8.61 16.24
N THR A 76 8.30 -8.70 16.82
CA THR A 76 7.49 -9.92 16.71
C THR A 76 6.56 -9.76 15.53
N VAL A 77 6.60 -10.74 14.63
CA VAL A 77 5.83 -10.72 13.37
C VAL A 77 5.08 -12.02 13.17
N ALA A 78 3.95 -11.94 12.48
CA ALA A 78 3.19 -13.08 11.98
C ALA A 78 2.55 -12.73 10.65
N GLU A 79 2.32 -13.69 9.76
CA GLU A 79 1.72 -13.46 8.46
C GLU A 79 0.52 -14.35 8.19
N VAL A 80 -0.51 -13.74 7.61
CA VAL A 80 -1.68 -14.41 7.04
C VAL A 80 -1.86 -14.01 5.58
N ALA A 81 -2.59 -14.81 4.80
CA ALA A 81 -2.95 -14.44 3.43
C ALA A 81 -3.90 -13.23 3.44
N LEU A 82 -3.76 -12.34 2.47
CA LEU A 82 -4.65 -11.19 2.30
C LEU A 82 -5.54 -11.40 1.06
N TYR A 83 -4.98 -11.35 -0.13
CA TYR A 83 -5.62 -11.72 -1.39
C TYR A 83 -4.55 -12.10 -2.42
N GLY A 84 -4.84 -13.10 -3.27
CA GLY A 84 -3.85 -13.63 -4.22
C GLY A 84 -2.59 -14.10 -3.51
N ASP A 85 -1.43 -13.60 -3.94
CA ASP A 85 -0.13 -13.87 -3.33
C ASP A 85 0.35 -12.76 -2.37
N VAL A 86 -0.53 -11.81 -2.05
CA VAL A 86 -0.25 -10.74 -1.09
C VAL A 86 -0.47 -11.24 0.33
N GLU A 87 0.50 -10.99 1.19
CA GLU A 87 0.49 -11.34 2.60
C GLU A 87 0.13 -10.12 3.46
N LEU A 88 -0.61 -10.33 4.54
CA LEU A 88 -0.77 -9.37 5.62
C LEU A 88 0.15 -9.76 6.76
N ARG A 89 1.05 -8.86 7.15
CA ARG A 89 1.94 -9.03 8.30
C ARG A 89 1.44 -8.21 9.47
N PHE A 90 1.22 -8.86 10.60
CA PHE A 90 1.12 -8.20 11.90
C PHE A 90 2.52 -7.94 12.43
N VAL A 91 2.77 -6.73 12.90
CA VAL A 91 4.06 -6.31 13.46
C VAL A 91 3.84 -5.74 14.85
N GLU A 92 4.40 -6.40 15.86
CA GLU A 92 4.46 -5.88 17.22
C GLU A 92 5.84 -5.27 17.44
N ASP A 93 5.83 -4.00 17.76
CA ASP A 93 7.05 -3.27 18.06
C ASP A 93 7.42 -3.46 19.53
N THR A 94 8.39 -4.32 19.79
CA THR A 94 8.82 -4.68 21.14
C THR A 94 9.85 -3.71 21.72
N THR A 95 10.41 -2.84 20.87
CA THR A 95 11.36 -1.80 21.29
C THR A 95 10.92 -0.46 20.69
N THR A 96 11.12 0.63 21.41
CA THR A 96 10.88 1.99 20.88
C THR A 96 11.90 2.26 19.76
N HIS A 97 11.51 1.95 18.53
CA HIS A 97 12.35 2.15 17.36
C HIS A 97 12.33 3.59 16.81
N LEU A 98 11.82 4.52 17.59
CA LEU A 98 11.95 5.93 17.30
C LEU A 98 13.33 6.38 17.80
N ASP A 99 14.17 6.88 16.89
CA ASP A 99 15.36 7.62 17.29
C ASP A 99 14.96 9.00 17.84
N ALA A 100 15.97 9.80 18.24
CA ALA A 100 15.75 11.13 18.80
C ALA A 100 14.94 12.08 17.90
N ASP A 101 14.84 11.78 16.61
CA ASP A 101 14.07 12.52 15.60
C ASP A 101 12.69 11.90 15.32
N GLU A 102 12.23 10.95 16.15
CA GLU A 102 10.97 10.18 15.97
C GLU A 102 10.91 9.43 14.63
N THR A 103 12.04 9.11 14.04
CA THR A 103 12.13 8.38 12.78
C THR A 103 12.05 6.89 13.03
N TYR A 104 11.05 6.23 12.46
CA TYR A 104 10.91 4.78 12.55
C TYR A 104 12.05 4.08 11.79
N ARG A 105 12.71 3.14 12.45
CA ARG A 105 13.74 2.29 11.84
C ARG A 105 13.20 0.90 11.60
N TYR A 106 13.03 0.54 10.36
CA TYR A 106 12.65 -0.81 9.97
C TYR A 106 13.75 -1.80 10.33
N LEU A 107 13.35 -2.97 10.83
CA LEU A 107 14.26 -3.98 11.35
C LEU A 107 15.34 -4.41 10.33
N ASP A 108 14.94 -4.60 9.08
CA ASP A 108 15.78 -5.13 8.01
C ASP A 108 16.57 -4.06 7.24
N TYR A 109 16.49 -2.79 7.67
CA TYR A 109 17.13 -1.69 6.97
C TYR A 109 18.16 -1.00 7.86
N ASP A 110 19.33 -0.76 7.28
CA ASP A 110 20.34 0.09 7.88
C ASP A 110 20.08 1.55 7.51
N ALA A 111 20.34 2.44 8.45
CA ALA A 111 20.38 3.86 8.14
C ALA A 111 21.48 4.12 7.09
N VAL A 112 21.11 4.71 5.96
CA VAL A 112 22.10 5.17 4.99
C VAL A 112 22.81 6.38 5.58
N GLU A 113 24.15 6.35 5.66
CA GLU A 113 24.92 7.52 6.03
C GLU A 113 24.58 8.67 5.08
N GLN A 114 23.99 9.72 5.62
CA GLN A 114 23.69 10.91 4.84
C GLN A 114 25.02 11.59 4.50
N ASN A 115 25.30 11.72 3.20
CA ASN A 115 26.39 12.56 2.75
C ASN A 115 26.09 14.00 3.21
N GLU A 116 26.98 14.66 3.95
CA GLU A 116 26.78 16.03 4.47
C GLU A 116 26.35 17.04 3.40
N ASN A 117 26.63 16.74 2.14
CA ASN A 117 26.24 17.52 0.95
C ASN A 117 24.92 17.08 0.31
N SER A 118 24.21 16.09 0.86
CA SER A 118 22.92 15.66 0.31
C SER A 118 21.82 16.63 0.77
N GLU A 119 21.21 17.30 -0.20
CA GLU A 119 20.02 18.11 0.05
C GLU A 119 18.90 17.22 0.63
N LYS A 120 18.49 17.48 1.88
CA LYS A 120 17.36 16.76 2.49
C LYS A 120 16.09 17.11 1.71
N ARG A 121 15.60 16.17 0.93
CA ARG A 121 14.33 16.31 0.22
C ARG A 121 13.18 16.05 1.18
N ASN A 122 12.30 17.02 1.33
CA ASN A 122 11.08 16.91 2.13
C ASN A 122 9.88 17.29 1.28
N TYR A 123 9.12 16.29 0.86
CA TYR A 123 7.92 16.46 0.06
C TYR A 123 6.67 16.79 0.88
N GLY A 124 6.75 16.83 2.21
CA GLY A 124 5.62 17.09 3.09
C GLY A 124 4.66 15.91 3.25
N LEU A 125 5.10 14.70 2.89
CA LEU A 125 4.32 13.48 3.12
C LEU A 125 4.20 13.20 4.60
N LYS A 126 3.03 12.76 5.05
CA LYS A 126 2.70 12.50 6.45
C LYS A 126 2.67 11.01 6.78
N ARG A 127 1.94 10.25 5.99
CA ARG A 127 1.75 8.81 6.20
C ARG A 127 1.29 8.11 4.93
N LEU A 128 1.38 6.80 4.95
CA LEU A 128 0.58 5.96 4.06
C LEU A 128 -0.89 6.10 4.49
N ASP A 129 -1.75 6.48 3.57
CA ASP A 129 -3.17 6.71 3.84
C ASP A 129 -3.97 5.43 3.63
N HIS A 130 -3.84 4.84 2.46
CA HIS A 130 -4.48 3.58 2.16
C HIS A 130 -3.69 2.74 1.15
N CYS A 131 -4.04 1.45 1.09
CA CYS A 131 -3.45 0.47 0.20
C CYS A 131 -4.57 -0.23 -0.57
N VAL A 132 -4.61 -0.07 -1.88
CA VAL A 132 -5.70 -0.56 -2.74
C VAL A 132 -5.36 -1.90 -3.35
N GLY A 133 -6.26 -2.87 -3.18
CA GLY A 133 -6.18 -4.19 -3.79
C GLY A 133 -7.07 -4.32 -5.02
N ASN A 134 -6.54 -4.95 -6.08
CA ASN A 134 -7.35 -5.42 -7.19
C ASN A 134 -7.53 -6.93 -7.08
N VAL A 135 -8.79 -7.39 -7.13
CA VAL A 135 -9.15 -8.79 -6.94
C VAL A 135 -10.08 -9.28 -8.06
N CYS A 136 -10.26 -10.59 -8.14
CA CYS A 136 -11.17 -11.20 -9.11
C CYS A 136 -12.62 -11.17 -8.64
N ASP A 137 -12.84 -11.25 -7.32
CA ASP A 137 -14.15 -11.29 -6.67
C ASP A 137 -14.13 -10.38 -5.45
N LEU A 138 -14.90 -9.30 -5.54
CA LEU A 138 -14.98 -8.27 -4.49
C LEU A 138 -15.64 -8.82 -3.23
N ILE A 139 -16.79 -9.48 -3.39
CA ILE A 139 -17.62 -9.90 -2.27
C ILE A 139 -16.90 -10.96 -1.44
N GLU A 140 -16.33 -11.98 -2.09
CA GLU A 140 -15.57 -13.03 -1.41
C GLU A 140 -14.38 -12.41 -0.62
N THR A 141 -13.68 -11.45 -1.23
CA THR A 141 -12.53 -10.80 -0.60
C THR A 141 -12.93 -9.92 0.57
N VAL A 142 -14.01 -9.13 0.42
CA VAL A 142 -14.54 -8.26 1.48
C VAL A 142 -14.97 -9.09 2.67
N GLU A 143 -15.82 -10.11 2.47
CA GLU A 143 -16.27 -11.01 3.54
C GLU A 143 -15.10 -11.69 4.27
N TYR A 144 -14.06 -12.07 3.54
CA TYR A 144 -12.86 -12.67 4.12
C TYR A 144 -12.12 -11.67 5.03
N ILE A 145 -11.87 -10.45 4.54
CA ILE A 145 -11.14 -9.40 5.28
C ILE A 145 -11.94 -8.94 6.50
N GLU A 146 -13.25 -8.70 6.35
CA GLU A 146 -14.13 -8.34 7.47
C GLU A 146 -14.08 -9.40 8.57
N LYS A 147 -14.23 -10.63 8.18
CA LYS A 147 -14.25 -11.76 9.14
C LYS A 147 -12.92 -11.92 9.85
N MET A 148 -11.78 -11.86 9.12
CA MET A 148 -10.48 -12.12 9.72
C MET A 148 -9.93 -10.95 10.53
N LEU A 149 -10.24 -9.69 10.17
CA LEU A 149 -9.71 -8.49 10.83
C LEU A 149 -10.74 -7.78 11.71
N GLY A 150 -12.03 -8.07 11.56
CA GLY A 150 -13.11 -7.33 12.22
C GLY A 150 -13.26 -5.92 11.64
N PHE A 151 -12.82 -5.70 10.40
CA PHE A 151 -13.04 -4.44 9.69
C PHE A 151 -14.51 -4.32 9.30
N HIS A 152 -14.95 -3.11 8.99
CA HIS A 152 -16.31 -2.82 8.53
C HIS A 152 -16.27 -2.10 7.18
N GLU A 153 -17.36 -2.15 6.45
CA GLU A 153 -17.55 -1.37 5.23
C GLU A 153 -17.59 0.12 5.57
N PHE A 154 -16.69 0.87 4.99
CA PHE A 154 -16.56 2.32 5.19
C PHE A 154 -17.20 3.12 4.08
N ALA A 155 -16.96 2.74 2.82
CA ALA A 155 -17.52 3.38 1.65
C ALA A 155 -17.62 2.39 0.48
N GLU A 156 -18.70 2.50 -0.30
CA GLU A 156 -18.89 1.79 -1.56
C GLU A 156 -18.76 2.79 -2.70
N PHE A 157 -18.02 2.41 -3.77
CA PHE A 157 -17.91 3.19 -4.98
C PHE A 157 -18.27 2.34 -6.20
N VAL A 158 -19.19 2.83 -7.00
CA VAL A 158 -19.51 2.24 -8.31
C VAL A 158 -18.81 3.03 -9.42
N ALA A 159 -18.76 2.44 -10.62
CA ALA A 159 -18.08 3.02 -11.79
C ALA A 159 -18.50 4.49 -12.09
N ALA A 160 -19.71 4.87 -11.76
CA ALA A 160 -20.22 6.24 -11.95
C ALA A 160 -19.56 7.24 -11.01
N ASP A 161 -19.28 6.84 -9.76
CA ASP A 161 -18.72 7.71 -8.72
C ASP A 161 -17.26 8.06 -9.01
N VAL A 162 -16.50 7.10 -9.50
CA VAL A 162 -15.06 7.27 -9.79
C VAL A 162 -14.75 7.67 -11.24
N GLY A 163 -15.78 8.05 -12.01
CA GLY A 163 -15.60 8.55 -13.38
C GLY A 163 -15.09 7.50 -14.39
N THR A 164 -15.22 6.21 -14.07
CA THR A 164 -14.73 5.09 -14.89
C THR A 164 -15.84 4.34 -15.62
N VAL A 165 -16.95 5.00 -15.95
CA VAL A 165 -18.13 4.40 -16.59
C VAL A 165 -17.78 3.61 -17.86
N ASP A 166 -16.78 4.07 -18.63
CA ASP A 166 -16.34 3.39 -19.86
C ASP A 166 -15.45 2.16 -19.60
N SER A 167 -14.78 2.08 -18.44
CA SER A 167 -13.84 1.01 -18.08
C SER A 167 -14.11 0.38 -16.72
N GLY A 168 -15.29 0.45 -16.25
CA GLY A 168 -15.92 0.08 -14.99
C GLY A 168 -15.15 -0.73 -13.94
N LEU A 169 -15.37 -0.37 -12.70
CA LEU A 169 -14.99 -1.15 -11.52
C LEU A 169 -16.12 -1.10 -10.48
N ASN A 170 -16.18 -2.11 -9.62
CA ASN A 170 -16.85 -2.02 -8.33
C ASN A 170 -15.77 -1.91 -7.25
N SER A 171 -16.01 -1.13 -6.23
CA SER A 171 -15.06 -0.91 -5.15
C SER A 171 -15.76 -0.83 -3.81
N MET A 172 -15.12 -1.42 -2.80
CA MET A 172 -15.51 -1.32 -1.40
C MET A 172 -14.29 -0.90 -0.59
N VAL A 173 -14.46 0.06 0.31
CA VAL A 173 -13.43 0.45 1.26
C VAL A 173 -13.74 -0.20 2.61
N LEU A 174 -12.79 -0.97 3.12
CA LEU A 174 -12.85 -1.55 4.44
C LEU A 174 -11.99 -0.73 5.41
N ALA A 175 -12.50 -0.51 6.61
CA ALA A 175 -11.82 0.26 7.65
C ALA A 175 -11.78 -0.48 8.99
N ASN A 176 -10.76 -0.20 9.79
CA ASN A 176 -10.72 -0.59 11.18
C ASN A 176 -11.61 0.34 12.04
N ASN A 177 -11.78 0.03 13.33
CA ASN A 177 -12.74 0.71 14.19
C ASN A 177 -12.57 2.24 14.31
N ASP A 178 -11.36 2.75 14.20
CA ASP A 178 -11.07 4.19 14.24
C ASP A 178 -10.92 4.82 12.84
N GLU A 179 -11.18 4.03 11.78
CA GLU A 179 -11.15 4.45 10.37
C GLU A 179 -9.77 5.01 9.93
N PHE A 180 -8.72 4.64 10.66
CA PHE A 180 -7.37 5.09 10.36
C PHE A 180 -6.64 4.16 9.38
N VAL A 181 -6.98 2.87 9.37
CA VAL A 181 -6.47 1.88 8.43
C VAL A 181 -7.53 1.60 7.38
N LEU A 182 -7.26 1.95 6.15
CA LEU A 182 -8.18 1.82 5.02
C LEU A 182 -7.64 0.83 3.99
N LEU A 183 -8.48 -0.12 3.59
CA LEU A 183 -8.20 -1.14 2.58
C LEU A 183 -9.27 -1.10 1.49
N PRO A 184 -9.17 -0.25 0.49
CA PRO A 184 -10.03 -0.30 -0.68
C PRO A 184 -9.74 -1.55 -1.51
N ILE A 185 -10.80 -2.22 -1.95
CA ILE A 185 -10.75 -3.43 -2.77
C ILE A 185 -11.56 -3.20 -4.03
N ASN A 186 -10.99 -3.48 -5.19
CA ASN A 186 -11.61 -3.30 -6.49
C ASN A 186 -11.76 -4.62 -7.23
N GLU A 187 -12.89 -4.78 -7.94
CA GLU A 187 -13.07 -5.83 -8.93
C GLU A 187 -13.39 -5.25 -10.31
N PRO A 188 -13.14 -5.98 -11.41
CA PRO A 188 -13.49 -5.52 -12.74
C PRO A 188 -15.00 -5.64 -12.99
N THR A 189 -15.59 -4.66 -13.66
CA THR A 189 -16.91 -4.83 -14.29
C THR A 189 -16.75 -5.26 -15.75
N PHE A 190 -17.71 -6.02 -16.23
CA PHE A 190 -17.76 -6.56 -17.60
C PHE A 190 -18.89 -5.93 -18.41
N GLY A 191 -18.80 -6.01 -19.75
CA GLY A 191 -19.82 -5.46 -20.63
C GLY A 191 -19.74 -3.95 -20.85
N THR A 192 -18.71 -3.30 -20.37
CA THR A 192 -18.40 -1.88 -20.59
C THR A 192 -17.79 -1.64 -21.98
N ARG A 193 -17.83 -0.38 -22.46
CA ARG A 193 -17.32 0.00 -23.77
C ARG A 193 -15.82 -0.24 -23.94
N ARG A 194 -15.07 -0.14 -22.84
CA ARG A 194 -13.64 -0.43 -22.78
C ARG A 194 -13.41 -1.58 -21.78
N LYS A 195 -12.35 -2.32 -21.98
CA LYS A 195 -11.89 -3.31 -21.01
C LYS A 195 -11.59 -2.60 -19.68
N SER A 196 -12.09 -3.19 -18.58
CA SER A 196 -11.82 -2.69 -17.24
C SER A 196 -10.30 -2.54 -16.99
N GLN A 197 -9.92 -1.42 -16.39
CA GLN A 197 -8.54 -1.22 -15.94
C GLN A 197 -8.15 -2.24 -14.87
N ILE A 198 -9.09 -2.70 -14.04
CA ILE A 198 -8.85 -3.74 -13.04
C ILE A 198 -8.56 -5.06 -13.71
N GLN A 199 -9.33 -5.44 -14.75
CA GLN A 199 -9.05 -6.63 -15.54
C GLN A 199 -7.68 -6.57 -16.22
N THR A 200 -7.29 -5.41 -16.73
CA THR A 200 -5.95 -5.19 -17.34
C THR A 200 -4.84 -5.38 -16.32
N TYR A 201 -5.04 -4.86 -15.10
CA TYR A 201 -4.12 -5.07 -13.98
C TYR A 201 -3.99 -6.56 -13.63
N LEU A 202 -5.11 -7.26 -13.41
CA LEU A 202 -5.11 -8.68 -13.02
C LEU A 202 -4.38 -9.56 -14.03
N GLU A 203 -4.55 -9.27 -15.33
CA GLU A 203 -3.83 -9.99 -16.38
C GLU A 203 -2.33 -9.67 -16.39
N ALA A 204 -1.95 -8.41 -16.26
CA ALA A 204 -0.56 -7.99 -16.24
C ALA A 204 0.18 -8.47 -14.98
N ASN A 205 -0.50 -8.47 -13.84
CA ASN A 205 0.04 -8.94 -12.56
C ASN A 205 -0.01 -10.47 -12.40
N ASN A 206 -0.61 -11.21 -13.33
CA ASN A 206 -0.88 -12.65 -13.19
C ASN A 206 -1.71 -12.99 -11.93
N GLY A 207 -2.74 -12.19 -11.64
CA GLY A 207 -3.66 -12.40 -10.52
C GLY A 207 -3.87 -11.16 -9.64
N PRO A 208 -4.59 -11.33 -8.51
CA PRO A 208 -4.82 -10.27 -7.53
C PRO A 208 -3.53 -9.68 -6.98
N GLY A 209 -3.59 -8.40 -6.61
CA GLY A 209 -2.42 -7.71 -6.06
C GLY A 209 -2.72 -6.27 -5.63
N VAL A 210 -1.72 -5.61 -5.06
CA VAL A 210 -1.81 -4.20 -4.67
C VAL A 210 -1.70 -3.32 -5.91
N GLN A 211 -2.75 -2.55 -6.18
CA GLN A 211 -2.81 -1.64 -7.33
C GLN A 211 -1.99 -0.36 -7.08
N HIS A 212 -2.21 0.30 -5.94
CA HIS A 212 -1.49 1.50 -5.57
C HIS A 212 -1.43 1.72 -4.06
N LEU A 213 -0.56 2.63 -3.67
CA LEU A 213 -0.40 3.15 -2.32
C LEU A 213 -0.71 4.64 -2.33
N ALA A 214 -1.63 5.07 -1.48
CA ALA A 214 -1.94 6.48 -1.32
C ALA A 214 -1.14 7.08 -0.16
N LEU A 215 -0.55 8.24 -0.42
CA LEU A 215 0.26 8.97 0.55
C LEU A 215 -0.46 10.26 0.94
N LYS A 216 -0.69 10.49 2.23
CA LYS A 216 -1.32 11.69 2.74
C LYS A 216 -0.35 12.85 2.83
N THR A 217 -0.81 14.03 2.42
CA THR A 217 -0.14 15.31 2.64
C THR A 217 -1.16 16.37 3.08
N ASP A 218 -0.68 17.39 3.78
CA ASP A 218 -1.53 18.54 4.16
C ASP A 218 -1.54 19.63 3.07
N ASP A 219 -0.62 19.55 2.10
CA ASP A 219 -0.50 20.52 1.01
C ASP A 219 -0.06 19.81 -0.28
N ILE A 220 -1.06 19.37 -1.04
CA ILE A 220 -0.85 18.62 -2.29
C ILE A 220 -0.14 19.47 -3.35
N ILE A 221 -0.42 20.77 -3.43
CA ILE A 221 0.18 21.68 -4.42
C ILE A 221 1.68 21.77 -4.16
N ARG A 222 2.08 22.03 -2.92
CA ARG A 222 3.49 22.05 -2.53
C ARG A 222 4.15 20.69 -2.76
N THR A 223 3.53 19.61 -2.29
CA THR A 223 4.08 18.26 -2.39
C THR A 223 4.36 17.88 -3.84
N VAL A 224 3.38 18.03 -4.75
CA VAL A 224 3.53 17.67 -6.15
C VAL A 224 4.51 18.63 -6.87
N THR A 225 4.51 19.92 -6.50
CA THR A 225 5.49 20.87 -7.02
C THR A 225 6.92 20.43 -6.69
N GLU A 226 7.18 20.07 -5.41
CA GLU A 226 8.51 19.62 -4.99
C GLU A 226 8.88 18.27 -5.65
N MET A 227 7.96 17.31 -5.74
CA MET A 227 8.21 16.04 -6.41
C MET A 227 8.55 16.23 -7.90
N LYS A 228 7.85 17.13 -8.61
CA LYS A 228 8.09 17.39 -10.03
C LYS A 228 9.46 18.03 -10.31
N LYS A 229 10.05 18.75 -9.36
CA LYS A 229 11.42 19.30 -9.51
C LYS A 229 12.45 18.19 -9.74
N TYR A 230 12.20 17.00 -9.20
CA TYR A 230 13.10 15.87 -9.26
C TYR A 230 12.62 14.76 -10.21
N SER A 231 11.52 15.00 -10.96
CA SER A 231 11.03 14.05 -11.97
C SER A 231 12.11 13.79 -13.02
N GLY A 232 12.28 12.52 -13.39
CA GLY A 232 13.33 12.07 -14.29
C GLY A 232 14.76 12.06 -13.72
N MET A 233 14.94 12.43 -12.45
CA MET A 233 16.22 12.33 -11.75
C MET A 233 16.26 11.04 -10.91
N PHE A 234 17.48 10.56 -10.61
CA PHE A 234 17.63 9.43 -9.69
C PHE A 234 16.99 9.73 -8.33
N GLY A 235 16.06 8.86 -7.92
CA GLY A 235 15.25 9.06 -6.70
C GLY A 235 14.13 10.09 -6.83
N GLY A 236 13.80 10.54 -8.07
CA GLY A 236 12.61 11.33 -8.36
C GLY A 236 11.39 10.49 -8.65
N PHE A 237 10.28 11.16 -8.96
CA PHE A 237 8.99 10.54 -9.28
C PHE A 237 8.60 10.85 -10.72
N ASP A 238 8.10 9.84 -11.43
CA ASP A 238 7.45 10.01 -12.71
C ASP A 238 5.94 10.18 -12.50
N PHE A 239 5.35 11.10 -13.26
CA PHE A 239 3.95 11.42 -13.14
C PHE A 239 3.16 10.88 -14.32
N GLN A 240 1.94 10.43 -14.07
CA GLN A 240 0.99 10.14 -15.11
C GLN A 240 0.67 11.40 -15.93
N PRO A 241 0.33 11.27 -17.22
CA PRO A 241 -0.15 12.40 -18.00
C PRO A 241 -1.31 13.10 -17.28
N PRO A 242 -1.39 14.45 -17.34
CA PRO A 242 -2.48 15.19 -16.74
C PRO A 242 -3.84 14.78 -17.35
N ALA A 243 -4.93 15.02 -16.63
CA ALA A 243 -6.27 14.86 -17.16
C ALA A 243 -6.48 15.78 -18.40
N SER A 244 -7.52 15.48 -19.18
CA SER A 244 -7.81 16.28 -20.39
C SER A 244 -8.19 17.72 -20.04
N GLU A 245 -7.93 18.66 -20.96
CA GLU A 245 -8.39 20.05 -20.80
C GLU A 245 -9.90 20.13 -20.51
N LYS A 246 -10.69 19.26 -21.12
CA LYS A 246 -12.13 19.19 -20.86
C LYS A 246 -12.47 18.83 -19.40
N TYR A 247 -11.62 18.03 -18.73
CA TYR A 247 -11.79 17.74 -17.31
C TYR A 247 -11.72 19.01 -16.47
N TYR A 248 -10.67 19.83 -16.67
CA TYR A 248 -10.48 21.05 -15.90
C TYR A 248 -11.51 22.14 -16.26
N GLN A 249 -11.95 22.22 -17.53
CA GLN A 249 -13.03 23.11 -17.94
C GLN A 249 -14.36 22.81 -17.22
N ASN A 250 -14.67 21.52 -17.06
CA ASN A 250 -15.89 21.07 -16.38
C ASN A 250 -15.76 21.06 -14.84
N LEU A 251 -14.54 21.17 -14.31
CA LEU A 251 -14.28 21.04 -12.88
C LEU A 251 -15.03 22.11 -12.07
N LYS A 252 -15.04 23.35 -12.57
CA LYS A 252 -15.75 24.44 -11.89
C LYS A 252 -17.27 24.20 -11.77
N GLU A 253 -17.87 23.54 -12.75
CA GLU A 253 -19.31 23.15 -12.69
C GLU A 253 -19.54 22.07 -11.62
N LYS A 254 -18.55 21.16 -11.44
CA LYS A 254 -18.64 20.04 -10.49
C LYS A 254 -18.46 20.52 -9.03
N ILE A 255 -17.47 21.36 -8.77
CA ILE A 255 -17.10 21.76 -7.41
C ILE A 255 -17.66 23.12 -6.99
N GLY A 256 -18.21 23.93 -7.94
CA GLY A 256 -18.71 25.28 -7.69
C GLY A 256 -17.59 26.24 -7.24
N ASP A 257 -17.88 27.08 -6.25
CA ASP A 257 -16.94 28.06 -5.70
C ASP A 257 -16.11 27.52 -4.52
N ALA A 258 -15.96 26.19 -4.41
CA ALA A 258 -15.22 25.56 -3.32
C ALA A 258 -13.70 25.82 -3.40
N LEU A 259 -13.17 26.10 -4.59
CA LEU A 259 -11.79 26.52 -4.82
C LEU A 259 -11.75 27.83 -5.59
N THR A 260 -10.69 28.63 -5.36
CA THR A 260 -10.44 29.85 -6.13
C THR A 260 -9.97 29.54 -7.56
N ASP A 261 -10.16 30.48 -8.47
CA ASP A 261 -9.69 30.33 -9.86
C ASP A 261 -8.16 30.18 -9.94
N GLU A 262 -7.40 30.76 -9.00
CA GLU A 262 -5.95 30.60 -8.87
C GLU A 262 -5.61 29.16 -8.49
N THR A 263 -6.29 28.58 -7.49
CA THR A 263 -6.07 27.20 -7.06
C THR A 263 -6.40 26.21 -8.19
N LEU A 264 -7.50 26.44 -8.92
CA LEU A 264 -7.87 25.60 -10.06
C LEU A 264 -6.82 25.60 -11.16
N LYS A 265 -6.23 26.77 -11.48
CA LYS A 265 -5.12 26.87 -12.43
C LYS A 265 -3.87 26.13 -11.97
N GLU A 266 -3.58 26.16 -10.66
CA GLU A 266 -2.46 25.40 -10.11
C GLU A 266 -2.74 23.89 -10.18
N CYS A 267 -3.97 23.44 -9.91
CA CYS A 267 -4.36 22.04 -10.09
C CYS A 267 -4.17 21.57 -11.54
N GLU A 268 -4.63 22.38 -12.51
CA GLU A 268 -4.45 22.09 -13.94
C GLU A 268 -2.96 22.04 -14.32
N ARG A 269 -2.17 23.04 -13.91
CA ARG A 269 -0.73 23.10 -14.16
C ARG A 269 0.02 21.88 -13.61
N LEU A 270 -0.39 21.41 -12.45
CA LEU A 270 0.22 20.27 -11.77
C LEU A 270 -0.37 18.92 -12.19
N GLY A 271 -1.49 18.92 -12.92
CA GLY A 271 -2.17 17.69 -13.32
C GLY A 271 -2.91 17.02 -12.16
N LEU A 272 -3.31 17.79 -11.14
CA LEU A 272 -4.04 17.27 -9.99
C LEU A 272 -5.49 16.98 -10.36
N LEU A 273 -6.00 15.87 -9.85
CA LEU A 273 -7.43 15.58 -9.87
C LEU A 273 -8.06 16.21 -8.62
N VAL A 274 -9.28 16.69 -8.77
CA VAL A 274 -10.02 17.38 -7.70
C VAL A 274 -11.39 16.74 -7.61
N ASP A 275 -11.78 16.39 -6.41
CA ASP A 275 -13.13 15.93 -6.11
C ASP A 275 -13.74 16.73 -4.96
N LYS A 276 -15.04 16.57 -4.73
CA LYS A 276 -15.77 17.21 -3.65
C LYS A 276 -16.74 16.21 -3.04
N ASP A 277 -16.66 16.09 -1.75
CA ASP A 277 -17.61 15.35 -0.93
C ASP A 277 -18.39 16.29 0.02
N ASP A 278 -19.15 15.72 0.94
CA ASP A 278 -19.92 16.45 1.95
C ASP A 278 -19.05 17.14 3.01
N GLN A 279 -17.77 16.76 3.10
CA GLN A 279 -16.80 17.32 4.05
C GLN A 279 -15.91 18.41 3.45
N GLY A 280 -15.81 18.48 2.12
CA GLY A 280 -15.02 19.51 1.45
C GLY A 280 -14.50 19.12 0.08
N VAL A 281 -13.36 19.72 -0.28
CA VAL A 281 -12.66 19.44 -1.54
C VAL A 281 -11.45 18.55 -1.24
N LEU A 282 -11.33 17.48 -2.02
CA LEU A 282 -10.25 16.49 -1.97
C LEU A 282 -9.31 16.66 -3.16
#